data_185c5fc2eb203c6bcfff9be5aacd49e9
#
_entry.id   185c5fc2eb203c6bcfff9be5aacd49e9
#
_cell.length_a   1.000
_cell.length_b   1.000
_cell.length_c   1.000
_cell.angle_alpha   90.00
_cell.angle_beta   90.00
_cell.angle_gamma   90.00
#
_symmetry.space_group_name_H-M   'P 1'
#
loop_
_entity.id
_entity.type
_entity.pdbx_description
1 polymer ?
#
loop_
_entity_poly.entity_id
_entity_poly.type
_entity_poly.pdbx_seq_one_letter_code
_entity_poly.pdbx_strand_id
1 'polypeptide(L)'
;MLVLGDSHASDPDKRDALLAAYEAADADVALHVGDLEHYDPPVTTYFIAGNNEDFDVIGSMRENATLGERNARLLASTTADVQGVRVAGLSGNYSPTRYEKSRDELSGDRRRHFTREDVRAATELDGVDVFLTHESPQGFLGRGCAHVDDILRALRPDLCLVGHYHRHAEGRFEETRLVGLEPVWESYYRLDPETLELERYDALR
;
A
#
# COMPACT_ATOMS: atom_id res chain seq x y z
N MET A 1 12.67 5.99 -6.00
CA MET A 1 11.36 6.27 -5.37
C MET A 1 11.46 6.16 -3.86
N LEU A 2 10.74 7.00 -3.11
CA LEU A 2 10.54 6.81 -1.67
C LEU A 2 9.50 5.70 -1.45
N VAL A 3 9.70 4.83 -0.44
CA VAL A 3 8.72 3.81 -0.05
C VAL A 3 8.49 3.91 1.46
N LEU A 4 7.22 3.93 1.86
CA LEU A 4 6.78 4.23 3.21
C LEU A 4 5.83 3.14 3.73
N GLY A 5 6.05 2.71 4.96
CA GLY A 5 5.11 1.92 5.75
C GLY A 5 4.02 2.78 6.36
N ASP A 6 3.32 2.20 7.30
CA ASP A 6 2.23 2.84 8.04
C ASP A 6 2.66 4.18 8.63
N SER A 7 1.95 5.26 8.35
CA SER A 7 2.31 6.60 8.88
C SER A 7 1.38 7.11 9.98
N HIS A 8 0.11 6.71 9.98
CA HIS A 8 -0.89 7.19 10.95
C HIS A 8 -0.85 8.71 11.15
N ALA A 9 -0.74 9.46 10.04
CA ALA A 9 -0.42 10.88 10.04
C ALA A 9 -1.60 11.80 10.44
N SER A 10 -2.70 11.25 10.93
CA SER A 10 -3.70 11.97 11.71
C SER A 10 -3.15 12.40 13.08
N ASP A 11 -2.18 11.66 13.63
CA ASP A 11 -1.37 12.02 14.78
C ASP A 11 -0.30 13.04 14.35
N PRO A 12 -0.20 14.25 14.99
CA PRO A 12 0.75 15.26 14.61
C PRO A 12 2.23 14.82 14.67
N ASP A 13 2.63 14.09 15.71
CA ASP A 13 4.02 13.65 15.88
C ASP A 13 4.42 12.65 14.78
N LYS A 14 3.50 11.76 14.41
CA LYS A 14 3.71 10.80 13.33
C LYS A 14 3.69 11.46 11.95
N ARG A 15 2.86 12.50 11.78
CA ARG A 15 2.86 13.32 10.57
C ARG A 15 4.19 14.04 10.38
N ASP A 16 4.78 14.56 11.46
CA ASP A 16 6.10 15.17 11.39
C ASP A 16 7.17 14.15 10.96
N ALA A 17 7.11 12.92 11.46
CA ALA A 17 7.97 11.83 11.00
C ALA A 17 7.77 11.50 9.51
N LEU A 18 6.52 11.48 9.04
CA LEU A 18 6.20 11.29 7.62
C LEU A 18 6.82 12.40 6.76
N LEU A 19 6.65 13.67 7.13
CA LEU A 19 7.19 14.80 6.39
C LEU A 19 8.72 14.80 6.40
N ALA A 20 9.35 14.45 7.53
CA ALA A 20 10.80 14.29 7.63
C ALA A 20 11.33 13.19 6.71
N ALA A 21 10.62 12.09 6.54
CA ALA A 21 10.98 11.02 5.60
C ALA A 21 10.95 11.50 4.14
N TYR A 22 9.96 12.30 3.76
CA TYR A 22 9.91 12.92 2.42
C TYR A 22 11.10 13.86 2.19
N GLU A 23 11.41 14.71 3.16
CA GLU A 23 12.54 15.64 3.08
C GLU A 23 13.88 14.91 2.98
N ALA A 24 14.11 13.90 3.85
CA ALA A 24 15.34 13.12 3.87
C ALA A 24 15.56 12.29 2.60
N ALA A 25 14.51 11.77 2.01
CA ALA A 25 14.60 10.98 0.81
C ALA A 25 14.86 11.82 -0.45
N ASP A 26 14.47 13.11 -0.47
CA ASP A 26 14.59 13.99 -1.64
C ASP A 26 14.12 13.29 -2.94
N ALA A 27 12.95 12.67 -2.88
CA ALA A 27 12.39 11.86 -3.96
C ALA A 27 11.20 12.57 -4.62
N ASP A 28 11.09 12.49 -5.94
CA ASP A 28 10.02 13.12 -6.72
C ASP A 28 8.68 12.38 -6.62
N VAL A 29 8.70 11.13 -6.16
CA VAL A 29 7.52 10.26 -6.07
C VAL A 29 7.66 9.25 -4.94
N ALA A 30 6.54 8.87 -4.32
CA ALA A 30 6.51 7.88 -3.26
C ALA A 30 5.47 6.78 -3.49
N LEU A 31 5.72 5.61 -2.87
CA LEU A 31 4.77 4.51 -2.67
C LEU A 31 4.47 4.39 -1.18
N HIS A 32 3.21 4.10 -0.80
CA HIS A 32 2.81 3.95 0.60
C HIS A 32 1.87 2.75 0.79
N VAL A 33 2.16 1.91 1.77
CA VAL A 33 1.47 0.61 1.95
C VAL A 33 0.29 0.62 2.93
N GLY A 34 -0.39 1.76 3.07
CA GLY A 34 -1.62 1.90 3.86
C GLY A 34 -1.43 2.59 5.21
N ASP A 35 -2.55 2.97 5.82
CA ASP A 35 -2.61 3.79 7.04
C ASP A 35 -1.87 5.13 6.86
N LEU A 36 -2.13 5.80 5.72
CA LEU A 36 -1.53 7.09 5.37
C LEU A 36 -2.10 8.23 6.22
N GLU A 37 -3.42 8.36 6.26
CA GLU A 37 -4.18 9.34 7.04
C GLU A 37 -3.80 10.83 6.78
N HIS A 38 -3.04 11.09 5.69
CA HIS A 38 -2.66 12.44 5.22
C HIS A 38 -2.64 12.46 3.68
N TYR A 39 -3.66 13.09 3.06
CA TYR A 39 -3.91 12.95 1.62
C TYR A 39 -3.39 14.11 0.76
N ASP A 40 -2.55 14.97 1.32
CA ASP A 40 -1.84 16.03 0.60
C ASP A 40 -0.33 16.00 0.92
N PRO A 41 0.37 14.89 0.56
CA PRO A 41 1.80 14.76 0.77
C PRO A 41 2.59 15.75 -0.13
N PRO A 42 3.88 16.02 0.18
CA PRO A 42 4.69 16.99 -0.57
C PRO A 42 4.92 16.61 -2.03
N VAL A 43 4.91 15.33 -2.35
CA VAL A 43 5.14 14.80 -3.71
C VAL A 43 4.02 13.83 -4.09
N THR A 44 3.90 13.50 -5.37
CA THR A 44 2.94 12.47 -5.82
C THR A 44 3.22 11.17 -5.10
N THR A 45 2.24 10.68 -4.33
CA THR A 45 2.33 9.47 -3.54
C THR A 45 1.24 8.49 -3.97
N TYR A 46 1.65 7.38 -4.56
CA TYR A 46 0.75 6.27 -4.85
C TYR A 46 0.60 5.41 -3.60
N PHE A 47 -0.63 5.22 -3.15
CA PHE A 47 -0.89 4.53 -1.91
C PHE A 47 -2.05 3.55 -2.02
N ILE A 48 -2.08 2.58 -1.13
CA ILE A 48 -3.25 1.76 -0.84
C ILE A 48 -3.88 2.22 0.46
N ALA A 49 -5.18 2.07 0.63
CA ALA A 49 -5.79 2.28 1.93
C ALA A 49 -5.48 1.11 2.86
N GLY A 50 -5.18 1.41 4.13
CA GLY A 50 -5.06 0.45 5.21
C GLY A 50 -6.37 0.26 5.98
N ASN A 51 -6.28 -0.03 7.27
CA ASN A 51 -7.44 -0.16 8.15
C ASN A 51 -7.73 1.09 9.00
N ASN A 52 -6.83 2.05 9.00
CA ASN A 52 -6.98 3.34 9.64
C ASN A 52 -6.88 4.45 8.58
N GLU A 53 -8.01 4.88 8.08
CA GLU A 53 -8.12 5.91 7.05
C GLU A 53 -9.39 6.73 7.25
N ASP A 54 -9.45 7.92 6.68
CA ASP A 54 -10.72 8.59 6.44
C ASP A 54 -11.46 7.91 5.28
N PHE A 55 -12.37 7.00 5.61
CA PHE A 55 -13.09 6.21 4.60
C PHE A 55 -14.09 7.02 3.77
N ASP A 56 -14.42 8.25 4.13
CA ASP A 56 -15.19 9.14 3.27
C ASP A 56 -14.28 9.73 2.17
N VAL A 57 -13.06 10.09 2.54
CA VAL A 57 -12.03 10.52 1.56
C VAL A 57 -11.66 9.37 0.63
N ILE A 58 -11.39 8.17 1.18
CA ILE A 58 -11.08 6.96 0.37
C ILE A 58 -12.23 6.61 -0.58
N GLY A 59 -13.49 6.69 -0.11
CA GLY A 59 -14.67 6.48 -0.95
C GLY A 59 -14.72 7.46 -2.12
N SER A 60 -14.52 8.75 -1.85
CA SER A 60 -14.47 9.78 -2.89
C SER A 60 -13.34 9.57 -3.90
N MET A 61 -12.16 9.08 -3.45
CA MET A 61 -11.04 8.74 -4.34
C MET A 61 -11.35 7.53 -5.25
N ARG A 62 -12.09 6.53 -4.74
CA ARG A 62 -12.52 5.37 -5.54
C ARG A 62 -13.52 5.76 -6.64
N GLU A 63 -14.44 6.66 -6.35
CA GLU A 63 -15.48 7.12 -7.28
C GLU A 63 -14.94 8.11 -8.33
N ASN A 64 -14.00 8.96 -7.93
CA ASN A 64 -13.46 10.04 -8.74
C ASN A 64 -11.95 9.88 -8.90
N ALA A 65 -11.53 9.06 -9.87
CA ALA A 65 -10.11 8.96 -10.27
C ALA A 65 -9.50 10.32 -10.70
N THR A 66 -10.34 11.35 -10.84
CA THR A 66 -9.99 12.73 -11.25
C THR A 66 -9.94 13.74 -10.10
N LEU A 67 -9.80 13.34 -8.85
CA LEU A 67 -9.46 14.29 -7.77
C LEU A 67 -8.03 14.83 -8.00
N GLY A 68 -7.87 15.50 -9.13
CA GLY A 68 -6.64 15.92 -9.78
C GLY A 68 -5.80 16.98 -9.05
N GLU A 69 -6.19 17.42 -7.86
CA GLU A 69 -5.47 18.44 -7.10
C GLU A 69 -4.69 17.88 -5.89
N ARG A 70 -4.96 16.64 -5.47
CA ARG A 70 -4.24 16.01 -4.36
C ARG A 70 -3.01 15.28 -4.86
N ASN A 71 -1.92 15.31 -4.11
CA ASN A 71 -0.73 14.52 -4.41
C ASN A 71 -0.90 13.04 -4.08
N ALA A 72 -1.82 12.66 -3.18
CA ALA A 72 -2.13 11.25 -2.91
C ALA A 72 -2.97 10.61 -4.03
N ARG A 73 -2.51 9.46 -4.55
CA ARG A 73 -3.12 8.67 -5.63
C ARG A 73 -3.45 7.27 -5.12
N LEU A 74 -4.74 6.98 -4.95
CA LEU A 74 -5.19 5.70 -4.43
C LEU A 74 -5.05 4.58 -5.47
N LEU A 75 -4.43 3.47 -5.07
CA LEU A 75 -4.43 2.20 -5.79
C LEU A 75 -5.40 1.24 -5.10
N ALA A 76 -6.52 0.96 -5.74
CA ALA A 76 -7.58 0.11 -5.20
C ALA A 76 -7.99 -0.94 -6.24
N SER A 77 -7.20 -1.99 -6.36
CA SER A 77 -7.25 -2.99 -7.44
C SER A 77 -7.04 -2.35 -8.82
N THR A 78 -6.12 -1.39 -8.88
CA THR A 78 -5.73 -0.63 -10.07
C THR A 78 -4.22 -0.56 -10.19
N THR A 79 -3.71 -0.10 -11.34
CA THR A 79 -2.29 0.07 -11.61
C THR A 79 -1.95 1.54 -11.90
N ALA A 80 -0.67 1.87 -11.70
CA ALA A 80 -0.05 3.09 -12.19
C ALA A 80 1.36 2.81 -12.70
N ASP A 81 1.79 3.54 -13.72
CA ASP A 81 3.18 3.51 -14.18
C ASP A 81 3.96 4.63 -13.46
N VAL A 82 4.93 4.22 -12.64
CA VAL A 82 5.69 5.11 -11.75
C VAL A 82 7.17 4.98 -12.06
N GLN A 83 7.74 5.97 -12.71
CA GLN A 83 9.17 5.97 -13.13
C GLN A 83 9.57 4.69 -13.92
N GLY A 84 8.67 4.19 -14.76
CA GLY A 84 8.91 2.99 -15.57
C GLY A 84 8.59 1.66 -14.88
N VAL A 85 8.18 1.69 -13.60
CA VAL A 85 7.72 0.53 -12.83
C VAL A 85 6.21 0.49 -12.82
N ARG A 86 5.61 -0.65 -13.16
CA ARG A 86 4.15 -0.83 -13.08
C ARG A 86 3.77 -1.31 -11.69
N VAL A 87 3.18 -0.38 -10.92
CA VAL A 87 2.75 -0.61 -9.54
C VAL A 87 1.26 -0.91 -9.49
N ALA A 88 0.87 -1.95 -8.77
CA ALA A 88 -0.52 -2.27 -8.47
C ALA A 88 -0.77 -2.31 -6.96
N GLY A 89 -2.03 -2.19 -6.53
CA GLY A 89 -2.33 -2.23 -5.11
C GLY A 89 -3.69 -2.83 -4.76
N LEU A 90 -3.74 -3.58 -3.65
CA LEU A 90 -4.96 -4.02 -2.98
C LEU A 90 -5.17 -3.21 -1.71
N SER A 91 -6.19 -2.35 -1.70
CA SER A 91 -6.56 -1.54 -0.54
C SER A 91 -7.41 -2.30 0.47
N GLY A 92 -7.06 -2.21 1.75
CA GLY A 92 -7.82 -2.73 2.88
C GLY A 92 -7.30 -4.05 3.44
N ASN A 93 -8.00 -4.54 4.49
CA ASN A 93 -7.70 -5.79 5.18
C ASN A 93 -8.74 -6.85 4.90
N TYR A 94 -8.37 -8.11 5.16
CA TYR A 94 -9.29 -9.24 5.08
C TYR A 94 -10.26 -9.29 6.26
N SER A 95 -11.52 -9.61 5.95
CA SER A 95 -12.52 -10.01 6.95
C SER A 95 -13.42 -11.12 6.41
N PRO A 96 -13.46 -12.31 7.02
CA PRO A 96 -14.30 -13.41 6.53
C PRO A 96 -15.78 -13.05 6.42
N THR A 97 -16.26 -12.17 7.30
CA THR A 97 -17.67 -11.76 7.34
C THR A 97 -18.02 -10.62 6.38
N ARG A 98 -17.01 -10.01 5.74
CA ARG A 98 -17.17 -8.87 4.81
C ARG A 98 -16.75 -9.20 3.39
N TYR A 99 -15.91 -10.20 3.21
CA TYR A 99 -15.35 -10.61 1.93
C TYR A 99 -16.39 -10.91 0.85
N GLU A 100 -17.49 -11.57 1.24
CA GLU A 100 -18.58 -11.95 0.32
C GLU A 100 -19.60 -10.81 0.04
N LYS A 101 -19.43 -9.66 0.68
CA LYS A 101 -20.30 -8.52 0.45
C LYS A 101 -19.84 -7.70 -0.75
N SER A 102 -20.81 -7.05 -1.42
CA SER A 102 -20.46 -6.00 -2.39
C SER A 102 -19.91 -4.76 -1.67
N ARG A 103 -19.18 -3.94 -2.40
CA ARG A 103 -18.61 -2.69 -1.86
C ARG A 103 -19.70 -1.78 -1.29
N ASP A 104 -20.84 -1.68 -1.95
CA ASP A 104 -21.97 -0.84 -1.54
C ASP A 104 -22.68 -1.30 -0.26
N GLU A 105 -22.52 -2.57 0.13
CA GLU A 105 -23.01 -3.08 1.42
C GLU A 105 -22.10 -2.74 2.60
N LEU A 106 -20.89 -2.21 2.34
CA LEU A 106 -19.96 -1.82 3.38
C LEU A 106 -20.14 -0.35 3.75
N SER A 107 -20.39 -0.07 5.02
CA SER A 107 -20.61 1.27 5.55
C SER A 107 -19.74 1.55 6.78
N GLY A 108 -19.44 2.82 7.04
CA GLY A 108 -18.58 3.25 8.15
C GLY A 108 -17.22 2.53 8.11
N ASP A 109 -16.71 2.13 9.26
CA ASP A 109 -15.41 1.46 9.42
C ASP A 109 -15.30 0.12 8.69
N ARG A 110 -16.43 -0.46 8.26
CA ARG A 110 -16.41 -1.72 7.50
C ARG A 110 -15.83 -1.55 6.09
N ARG A 111 -15.79 -0.32 5.57
CA ARG A 111 -15.17 0.04 4.28
C ARG A 111 -13.66 -0.21 4.25
N ARG A 112 -13.02 -0.40 5.40
CA ARG A 112 -11.62 -0.80 5.52
C ARG A 112 -11.31 -2.21 5.00
N HIS A 113 -12.32 -3.03 4.74
CA HIS A 113 -12.12 -4.39 4.26
C HIS A 113 -12.23 -4.47 2.74
N PHE A 114 -11.34 -5.24 2.13
CA PHE A 114 -11.50 -5.60 0.72
C PHE A 114 -12.58 -6.69 0.56
N THR A 115 -13.17 -6.72 -0.61
CA THR A 115 -14.23 -7.66 -1.02
C THR A 115 -13.70 -8.67 -2.03
N ARG A 116 -14.51 -9.69 -2.35
CA ARG A 116 -14.22 -10.62 -3.44
C ARG A 116 -14.06 -9.90 -4.79
N GLU A 117 -14.83 -8.84 -5.01
CA GLU A 117 -14.75 -8.04 -6.24
C GLU A 117 -13.41 -7.32 -6.35
N ASP A 118 -12.89 -6.76 -5.24
CA ASP A 118 -11.56 -6.13 -5.22
C ASP A 118 -10.45 -7.14 -5.54
N VAL A 119 -10.51 -8.35 -4.95
CA VAL A 119 -9.55 -9.42 -5.21
C VAL A 119 -9.61 -9.86 -6.66
N ARG A 120 -10.82 -10.09 -7.20
CA ARG A 120 -11.00 -10.46 -8.60
C ARG A 120 -10.44 -9.40 -9.54
N ALA A 121 -10.77 -8.13 -9.32
CA ALA A 121 -10.25 -7.03 -10.12
C ALA A 121 -8.72 -6.96 -10.06
N ALA A 122 -8.11 -7.19 -8.86
CA ALA A 122 -6.66 -7.25 -8.72
C ALA A 122 -6.05 -8.41 -9.51
N THR A 123 -6.65 -9.61 -9.51
CA THR A 123 -6.13 -10.77 -10.26
C THR A 123 -6.20 -10.63 -11.79
N GLU A 124 -6.99 -9.68 -12.30
CA GLU A 124 -7.17 -9.39 -13.73
C GLU A 124 -6.17 -8.33 -14.25
N LEU A 125 -5.30 -7.76 -13.38
CA LEU A 125 -4.29 -6.78 -13.77
C LEU A 125 -3.11 -7.47 -14.48
N ASP A 126 -2.45 -6.75 -15.40
CA ASP A 126 -1.36 -7.28 -16.22
C ASP A 126 -0.05 -6.50 -16.05
N GLY A 127 1.08 -7.20 -16.21
CA GLY A 127 2.43 -6.62 -16.30
C GLY A 127 2.86 -5.88 -15.03
N VAL A 128 2.46 -6.37 -13.86
CA VAL A 128 2.75 -5.74 -12.57
C VAL A 128 4.15 -6.11 -12.11
N ASP A 129 5.00 -5.11 -11.87
CA ASP A 129 6.36 -5.28 -11.34
C ASP A 129 6.35 -5.25 -9.80
N VAL A 130 5.59 -4.29 -9.22
CA VAL A 130 5.50 -4.09 -7.77
C VAL A 130 4.03 -4.14 -7.32
N PHE A 131 3.75 -4.97 -6.32
CA PHE A 131 2.42 -5.08 -5.71
C PHE A 131 2.42 -4.55 -4.28
N LEU A 132 1.48 -3.66 -3.97
CA LEU A 132 1.27 -3.10 -2.63
C LEU A 132 0.07 -3.78 -1.96
N THR A 133 0.24 -4.21 -0.72
CA THR A 133 -0.86 -4.77 0.07
C THR A 133 -0.72 -4.39 1.55
N HIS A 134 -1.86 -4.13 2.20
CA HIS A 134 -1.89 -3.90 3.65
C HIS A 134 -2.13 -5.19 4.43
N GLU A 135 -2.55 -6.25 3.76
CA GLU A 135 -2.71 -7.60 4.31
C GLU A 135 -1.57 -8.51 3.81
N SER A 136 -1.02 -9.33 4.68
CA SER A 136 0.08 -10.24 4.35
C SER A 136 -0.39 -11.48 3.56
N PRO A 137 0.43 -12.04 2.66
CA PRO A 137 0.23 -13.40 2.19
C PRO A 137 0.43 -14.40 3.32
N GLN A 138 -0.14 -15.62 3.17
CA GLN A 138 -0.03 -16.67 4.18
C GLN A 138 1.44 -17.07 4.42
N GLY A 139 1.76 -17.26 5.67
CA GLY A 139 3.09 -17.76 6.08
C GLY A 139 4.22 -16.71 6.07
N PHE A 140 3.94 -15.45 5.71
CA PHE A 140 4.94 -14.38 5.75
C PHE A 140 4.86 -13.59 7.05
N LEU A 141 3.83 -12.76 7.24
CA LEU A 141 3.63 -11.99 8.47
C LEU A 141 2.26 -12.30 9.07
N GLY A 142 2.21 -12.46 10.38
CA GLY A 142 0.97 -12.77 11.10
C GLY A 142 0.31 -14.07 10.62
N ARG A 143 -1.01 -14.05 10.53
CA ARG A 143 -1.78 -15.19 9.98
C ARG A 143 -1.74 -15.23 8.47
N GLY A 144 -1.68 -14.07 7.84
CA GLY A 144 -1.78 -13.89 6.40
C GLY A 144 -3.15 -14.26 5.81
N CYS A 145 -3.30 -14.02 4.52
CA CYS A 145 -4.55 -14.17 3.79
C CYS A 145 -4.35 -14.91 2.46
N ALA A 146 -5.05 -16.03 2.27
CA ALA A 146 -4.99 -16.83 1.05
C ALA A 146 -5.42 -16.04 -0.21
N HIS A 147 -6.28 -15.04 -0.08
CA HIS A 147 -6.68 -14.22 -1.22
C HIS A 147 -5.55 -13.31 -1.72
N VAL A 148 -4.61 -12.94 -0.85
CA VAL A 148 -3.37 -12.27 -1.27
C VAL A 148 -2.47 -13.25 -2.03
N ASP A 149 -2.38 -14.52 -1.57
CA ASP A 149 -1.66 -15.58 -2.31
C ASP A 149 -2.23 -15.77 -3.72
N ASP A 150 -3.57 -15.75 -3.86
CA ASP A 150 -4.23 -15.90 -5.16
C ASP A 150 -3.87 -14.74 -6.12
N ILE A 151 -3.80 -13.51 -5.59
CA ILE A 151 -3.37 -12.35 -6.37
C ILE A 151 -1.89 -12.49 -6.77
N LEU A 152 -1.00 -12.84 -5.85
CA LEU A 152 0.42 -13.01 -6.14
C LEU A 152 0.67 -14.10 -7.20
N ARG A 153 -0.08 -15.20 -7.18
CA ARG A 153 0.01 -16.26 -8.23
C ARG A 153 -0.48 -15.77 -9.58
N ALA A 154 -1.51 -14.92 -9.61
CA ALA A 154 -2.06 -14.38 -10.85
C ALA A 154 -1.13 -13.33 -11.47
N LEU A 155 -0.64 -12.37 -10.68
CA LEU A 155 0.17 -11.25 -11.14
C LEU A 155 1.65 -11.62 -11.32
N ARG A 156 2.20 -12.44 -10.44
CA ARG A 156 3.63 -12.80 -10.36
C ARG A 156 4.54 -11.57 -10.37
N PRO A 157 4.33 -10.59 -9.48
CA PRO A 157 5.17 -9.40 -9.43
C PRO A 157 6.58 -9.78 -8.96
N ASP A 158 7.59 -9.00 -9.33
CA ASP A 158 8.96 -9.19 -8.83
C ASP A 158 9.06 -8.85 -7.34
N LEU A 159 8.31 -7.83 -6.90
CA LEU A 159 8.33 -7.33 -5.53
C LEU A 159 6.90 -7.13 -4.98
N CYS A 160 6.66 -7.60 -3.75
CA CYS A 160 5.45 -7.30 -2.98
C CYS A 160 5.84 -6.59 -1.68
N LEU A 161 5.27 -5.40 -1.46
CA LEU A 161 5.46 -4.59 -0.27
C LEU A 161 4.23 -4.70 0.64
N VAL A 162 4.47 -5.02 1.92
CA VAL A 162 3.42 -5.34 2.90
C VAL A 162 3.47 -4.37 4.08
N GLY A 163 2.36 -3.69 4.39
CA GLY A 163 2.16 -2.84 5.56
C GLY A 163 1.57 -3.56 6.77
N HIS A 164 0.92 -2.83 7.67
CA HIS A 164 0.07 -3.29 8.79
C HIS A 164 0.80 -3.90 9.99
N TYR A 165 1.85 -4.67 9.76
CA TYR A 165 2.50 -5.44 10.84
C TYR A 165 3.60 -4.66 11.57
N HIS A 166 3.90 -3.44 11.15
CA HIS A 166 4.90 -2.54 11.74
C HIS A 166 6.26 -3.24 11.95
N ARG A 167 6.66 -4.06 11.00
CA ARG A 167 7.85 -4.88 11.13
C ARG A 167 8.58 -5.05 9.80
N HIS A 168 9.87 -4.74 9.78
CA HIS A 168 10.71 -5.13 8.68
C HIS A 168 10.89 -6.66 8.66
N ALA A 169 10.60 -7.27 7.53
CA ALA A 169 10.83 -8.69 7.28
C ALA A 169 11.04 -8.90 5.78
N GLU A 170 11.86 -9.88 5.44
CA GLU A 170 12.04 -10.31 4.06
C GLU A 170 11.65 -11.77 3.90
N GLY A 171 11.09 -12.12 2.74
CA GLY A 171 10.66 -13.46 2.40
C GLY A 171 10.45 -13.63 0.90
N ARG A 172 9.90 -14.77 0.54
CA ARG A 172 9.52 -15.07 -0.86
C ARG A 172 8.19 -15.80 -0.89
N PHE A 173 7.43 -15.50 -1.93
CA PHE A 173 6.25 -16.26 -2.30
C PHE A 173 6.43 -16.67 -3.77
N GLU A 174 6.72 -17.96 -4.01
CA GLU A 174 7.17 -18.44 -5.32
C GLU A 174 8.36 -17.60 -5.83
N GLU A 175 8.22 -16.89 -6.97
CA GLU A 175 9.26 -16.03 -7.52
C GLU A 175 9.24 -14.61 -6.96
N THR A 176 8.14 -14.19 -6.35
CA THR A 176 7.93 -12.84 -5.80
C THR A 176 8.75 -12.64 -4.52
N ARG A 177 9.57 -11.59 -4.47
CA ARG A 177 10.21 -11.10 -3.24
C ARG A 177 9.16 -10.40 -2.37
N LEU A 178 9.10 -10.76 -1.09
CA LEU A 178 8.21 -10.13 -0.09
C LEU A 178 9.03 -9.25 0.84
N VAL A 179 8.58 -8.02 1.09
CA VAL A 179 9.17 -7.14 2.09
C VAL A 179 8.05 -6.52 2.94
N GLY A 180 8.07 -6.86 4.24
CA GLY A 180 7.27 -6.16 5.25
C GLY A 180 7.96 -4.87 5.66
N LEU A 181 7.20 -3.79 5.78
CA LEU A 181 7.71 -2.47 6.09
C LEU A 181 7.44 -2.11 7.55
N GLU A 182 8.40 -1.42 8.17
CA GLU A 182 8.22 -0.74 9.43
C GLU A 182 7.45 0.56 9.23
N PRO A 183 6.81 1.09 10.29
CA PRO A 183 6.14 2.38 10.20
C PRO A 183 7.15 3.53 10.02
N VAL A 184 6.68 4.65 9.47
CA VAL A 184 7.57 5.74 9.07
C VAL A 184 8.36 6.38 10.22
N TRP A 185 7.90 6.27 11.47
CA TRP A 185 8.64 6.76 12.65
C TRP A 185 9.77 5.84 13.12
N GLU A 186 9.90 4.64 12.50
CA GLU A 186 11.02 3.71 12.70
C GLU A 186 11.97 3.73 11.50
N SER A 187 11.42 3.67 10.29
CA SER A 187 12.23 3.64 9.07
C SER A 187 11.47 4.11 7.83
N TYR A 188 12.22 4.49 6.81
CA TYR A 188 11.75 4.68 5.45
C TYR A 188 12.66 3.92 4.48
N TYR A 189 12.23 3.78 3.23
CA TYR A 189 12.96 2.99 2.23
C TYR A 189 13.13 3.76 0.94
N ARG A 190 14.18 3.42 0.18
CA ARG A 190 14.36 3.88 -1.20
C ARG A 190 14.34 2.68 -2.13
N LEU A 191 13.49 2.73 -3.13
CA LEU A 191 13.39 1.72 -4.18
C LEU A 191 14.07 2.25 -5.44
N ASP A 192 15.03 1.49 -5.95
CA ASP A 192 15.61 1.73 -7.27
C ASP A 192 14.64 1.22 -8.34
N PRO A 193 14.16 2.06 -9.27
CA PRO A 193 13.17 1.65 -10.27
C PRO A 193 13.73 0.73 -11.37
N GLU A 194 15.04 0.67 -11.57
CA GLU A 194 15.65 -0.17 -12.61
C GLU A 194 15.92 -1.60 -12.10
N THR A 195 16.31 -1.72 -10.83
CA THR A 195 16.72 -3.01 -10.21
C THR A 195 15.71 -3.59 -9.25
N LEU A 196 14.74 -2.80 -8.79
CA LEU A 196 13.81 -3.08 -7.69
C LEU A 196 14.51 -3.42 -6.37
N GLU A 197 15.77 -2.97 -6.21
CA GLU A 197 16.46 -3.02 -4.93
C GLU A 197 15.86 -2.02 -3.95
N LEU A 198 15.61 -2.49 -2.74
CA LEU A 198 15.01 -1.70 -1.66
C LEU A 198 16.03 -1.52 -0.54
N GLU A 199 16.45 -0.27 -0.31
CA GLU A 199 17.34 0.11 0.78
C GLU A 199 16.53 0.68 1.94
N ARG A 200 16.82 0.22 3.17
CA ARG A 200 16.20 0.68 4.41
C ARG A 200 17.06 1.76 5.08
N TYR A 201 16.40 2.80 5.56
CA TYR A 201 17.02 3.91 6.32
C TYR A 201 16.27 4.09 7.64
N ASP A 202 16.98 4.33 8.74
CA ASP A 202 16.37 4.64 10.02
C ASP A 202 15.67 6.02 9.95
N ALA A 203 14.54 6.17 10.61
CA ALA A 203 13.82 7.44 10.69
C ALA A 203 14.70 8.51 11.40
N LEU A 204 14.59 9.75 10.93
CA LEU A 204 15.24 10.89 11.59
C LEU A 204 14.54 11.13 12.94
N ARG A 205 15.33 11.22 14.00
CA ARG A 205 14.89 11.51 15.38
C ARG A 205 14.85 12.99 15.64
#